data_f31625329a23cdd7c254be4c28de159b
#
_entry.id   f31625329a23cdd7c254be4c28de159b
#
_cell.length_a   1.000
_cell.length_b   1.000
_cell.length_c   1.000
_cell.angle_alpha   90.00
_cell.angle_beta   90.00
_cell.angle_gamma   90.00
#
_symmetry.space_group_name_H-M   'P 1'
#
loop_
_entity.id
_entity.type
_entity.pdbx_description
1 polymer ?
#
loop_
_entity_poly.entity_id
_entity_poly.type
_entity_poly.pdbx_seq_one_letter_code
_entity_poly.pdbx_strand_id
1 'polypeptide(L)'
;METYDSLLAGISAVPGQGSRTILDPATGTAVGEAPVHTVEDLERAIAAAQAAQPAWAALGHDARSAALLKAADAXDLERAIAAAQAAQPAWAALGHDARSAALLKAADAVERSAEELAHLLSREQGKPLNGPNARFEVGACAAWLRATAGTPLDPETVVDDGETRAELHYRPIGVVGAIGPWNWPMMITIWQIAPALRMGNAVVVKPSEYTPLSVLALAAVINEELPEGLLTVVSGGRDVGARLAEHPAIGKVMFTGSTATGKAIIRSSADTVKRLTLELGGNDAGIVLPDADPKAIAEGLFWGAFINTGQTCAALKRLYVHDSLYEAVCSELTAVAAAMPMGVGLDEANVLGPLQNRAQYDIVARLVDAARDSGARILLGGNPDDGRPGYFYPTTLVADIDNDNPLVAEEQFGPALPIIRYSTVDEAIAKANALDVGLGASVWSSDPAAARDVAARLEAGTVWINKHGAVDPRIPFGGAKQSGYGLEFGAEGLKALGVPQIING
;
A
#
# COMPACT_ATOMS: atom_id res chain seq x y z
N MET A 1 15.16 21.96 -15.75
CA MET A 1 13.84 21.52 -15.26
C MET A 1 13.97 20.05 -14.92
N GLU A 2 13.51 19.65 -13.75
CA GLU A 2 13.57 18.25 -13.35
C GLU A 2 12.58 17.41 -14.20
N THR A 3 12.85 16.12 -14.31
CA THR A 3 12.10 15.22 -15.19
C THR A 3 10.59 15.22 -14.91
N TYR A 4 10.19 15.48 -13.67
CA TYR A 4 8.79 15.42 -13.23
C TYR A 4 8.10 16.80 -13.11
N ASP A 5 8.78 17.91 -13.50
CA ASP A 5 8.20 19.26 -13.37
C ASP A 5 6.87 19.38 -14.13
N SER A 6 6.75 18.71 -15.28
CA SER A 6 5.52 18.74 -16.07
C SER A 6 4.35 18.08 -15.32
N LEU A 7 4.62 16.99 -14.57
CA LEU A 7 3.59 16.32 -13.76
C LEU A 7 3.16 17.22 -12.60
N LEU A 8 4.11 17.86 -11.91
CA LEU A 8 3.78 18.77 -10.81
C LEU A 8 2.95 19.97 -11.30
N ALA A 9 3.30 20.50 -12.48
CA ALA A 9 2.56 21.63 -13.08
C ALA A 9 1.15 21.22 -13.51
N GLY A 10 0.96 19.95 -13.86
CA GLY A 10 -0.36 19.40 -14.24
C GLY A 10 -1.26 19.05 -13.06
N ILE A 11 -0.73 19.05 -11.84
CA ILE A 11 -1.55 18.78 -10.65
C ILE A 11 -2.48 19.97 -10.46
N SER A 12 -3.79 19.75 -10.72
CA SER A 12 -4.83 20.72 -10.38
C SER A 12 -4.94 20.72 -8.86
N ALA A 13 -4.09 21.51 -8.23
CA ALA A 13 -4.15 21.63 -6.78
C ALA A 13 -5.48 22.28 -6.44
N VAL A 14 -6.34 21.53 -5.84
CA VAL A 14 -7.48 22.10 -5.11
C VAL A 14 -6.88 23.09 -4.11
N PRO A 15 -7.25 24.39 -4.15
CA PRO A 15 -6.66 25.33 -3.21
C PRO A 15 -7.00 24.94 -1.77
N GLY A 16 -5.97 24.69 -0.96
CA GLY A 16 -6.11 24.55 0.49
C GLY A 16 -5.76 25.88 1.17
N GLN A 17 -5.97 25.96 2.46
CA GLN A 17 -5.57 27.16 3.23
C GLN A 17 -4.08 27.20 3.53
N GLY A 18 -3.34 26.19 3.11
CA GLY A 18 -1.90 26.13 3.30
C GLY A 18 -1.27 25.12 2.35
N SER A 19 0.03 25.04 2.42
CA SER A 19 0.77 24.01 1.71
C SER A 19 1.76 23.34 2.65
N ARG A 20 2.18 22.16 2.28
CA ARG A 20 3.21 21.41 2.98
C ARG A 20 4.35 21.14 2.00
N THR A 21 5.53 21.56 2.35
CA THR A 21 6.73 21.25 1.55
C THR A 21 7.05 19.76 1.71
N ILE A 22 7.15 19.07 0.61
CA ILE A 22 7.54 17.66 0.58
C ILE A 22 9.04 17.59 0.32
N LEU A 23 9.75 16.90 1.18
CA LEU A 23 11.20 16.83 1.15
C LEU A 23 11.66 15.47 0.61
N ASP A 24 12.73 15.51 -0.16
CA ASP A 24 13.47 14.32 -0.58
C ASP A 24 14.18 13.76 0.67
N PRO A 25 13.87 12.53 1.10
CA PRO A 25 14.46 11.99 2.33
C PRO A 25 15.95 11.67 2.23
N ALA A 26 16.51 11.65 1.01
CA ALA A 26 17.95 11.42 0.81
C ALA A 26 18.75 12.69 0.97
N THR A 27 18.21 13.84 0.56
CA THR A 27 18.96 15.10 0.48
C THR A 27 18.44 16.19 1.42
N GLY A 28 17.21 16.09 1.86
CA GLY A 28 16.54 17.12 2.64
C GLY A 28 16.05 18.31 1.80
N THR A 29 16.17 18.25 0.47
CA THR A 29 15.74 19.35 -0.41
C THR A 29 14.26 19.22 -0.75
N ALA A 30 13.62 20.34 -1.10
CA ALA A 30 12.21 20.34 -1.49
C ALA A 30 12.00 19.62 -2.82
N VAL A 31 11.00 18.74 -2.88
CA VAL A 31 10.51 18.11 -4.11
C VAL A 31 9.38 18.95 -4.70
N GLY A 32 8.47 19.44 -3.85
CA GLY A 32 7.32 20.23 -4.28
C GLY A 32 6.45 20.64 -3.12
N GLU A 33 5.33 21.27 -3.42
CA GLU A 33 4.35 21.72 -2.43
C GLU A 33 3.05 20.93 -2.61
N ALA A 34 2.56 20.34 -1.54
CA ALA A 34 1.26 19.65 -1.52
C ALA A 34 0.22 20.55 -0.83
N PRO A 35 -0.99 20.68 -1.37
CA PRO A 35 -2.04 21.45 -0.68
C PRO A 35 -2.45 20.77 0.62
N VAL A 36 -2.80 21.56 1.62
CA VAL A 36 -3.31 21.08 2.91
C VAL A 36 -4.70 21.64 3.13
N HIS A 37 -5.66 20.76 3.37
CA HIS A 37 -7.05 21.10 3.62
C HIS A 37 -7.37 20.96 5.10
N THR A 38 -8.24 21.83 5.62
CA THR A 38 -8.65 21.84 7.03
C THR A 38 -10.10 21.40 7.16
N VAL A 39 -10.54 21.16 8.40
CA VAL A 39 -11.95 20.90 8.71
C VAL A 39 -12.81 22.13 8.39
N GLU A 40 -12.28 23.33 8.61
CA GLU A 40 -12.98 24.58 8.28
C GLU A 40 -13.16 24.74 6.76
N ASP A 41 -12.19 24.32 5.97
CA ASP A 41 -12.34 24.27 4.49
C ASP A 41 -13.50 23.35 4.11
N LEU A 42 -13.56 22.19 4.76
CA LEU A 42 -14.62 21.21 4.57
C LEU A 42 -15.99 21.78 4.94
N GLU A 43 -16.12 22.39 6.11
CA GLU A 43 -17.40 22.95 6.58
C GLU A 43 -17.89 24.09 5.68
N ARG A 44 -16.98 24.94 5.20
CA ARG A 44 -17.34 26.01 4.26
C ARG A 44 -17.88 25.43 2.94
N ALA A 45 -17.28 24.37 2.47
CA ALA A 45 -17.71 23.72 1.23
C ALA A 45 -19.07 23.03 1.40
N ILE A 46 -19.33 22.41 2.56
CA ILE A 46 -20.63 21.82 2.87
C ILE A 46 -21.71 22.90 2.83
N ALA A 47 -21.49 24.04 3.51
CA ALA A 47 -22.44 25.12 3.53
C ALA A 47 -22.70 25.71 2.14
N ALA A 48 -21.63 25.88 1.35
CA ALA A 48 -21.76 26.37 -0.02
C ALA A 48 -22.52 25.38 -0.91
N ALA A 49 -22.25 24.07 -0.75
CA ALA A 49 -22.93 23.02 -1.50
C ALA A 49 -24.43 22.96 -1.16
N GLN A 50 -24.76 23.06 0.13
CA GLN A 50 -26.16 23.09 0.59
C GLN A 50 -26.91 24.30 0.03
N ALA A 51 -26.29 25.48 0.01
CA ALA A 51 -26.86 26.68 -0.55
C ALA A 51 -27.07 26.63 -2.05
N ALA A 52 -26.17 25.97 -2.76
CA ALA A 52 -26.19 25.85 -4.22
C ALA A 52 -27.10 24.71 -4.71
N GLN A 53 -27.37 23.72 -3.87
CA GLN A 53 -28.06 22.49 -4.26
C GLN A 53 -29.42 22.68 -4.90
N PRO A 54 -30.33 23.55 -4.41
CA PRO A 54 -31.63 23.69 -5.06
C PRO A 54 -31.53 24.25 -6.48
N ALA A 55 -30.68 25.25 -6.69
CA ALA A 55 -30.46 25.80 -8.04
C ALA A 55 -29.78 24.77 -8.96
N TRP A 56 -28.82 24.01 -8.41
CA TRP A 56 -28.12 22.95 -9.09
C TRP A 56 -29.09 21.83 -9.53
N ALA A 57 -29.98 21.40 -8.64
CA ALA A 57 -30.97 20.38 -8.93
C ALA A 57 -31.92 20.80 -10.07
N ALA A 58 -32.18 22.09 -10.18
CA ALA A 58 -33.06 22.64 -11.22
C ALA A 58 -32.39 22.70 -12.61
N LEU A 59 -31.05 22.61 -12.69
CA LEU A 59 -30.35 22.61 -13.98
C LEU A 59 -30.52 21.28 -14.70
N GLY A 60 -30.59 21.33 -16.03
CA GLY A 60 -30.57 20.14 -16.86
C GLY A 60 -29.17 19.47 -16.80
N HIS A 61 -29.11 18.21 -17.25
CA HIS A 61 -27.90 17.39 -17.17
C HIS A 61 -26.68 18.07 -17.81
N ASP A 62 -26.86 18.62 -19.03
CA ASP A 62 -25.75 19.27 -19.76
C ASP A 62 -25.27 20.55 -19.07
N ALA A 63 -26.19 21.33 -18.50
CA ALA A 63 -25.85 22.56 -17.79
C ALA A 63 -25.09 22.24 -16.49
N ARG A 64 -25.44 21.15 -15.83
CA ARG A 64 -24.69 20.70 -14.62
C ARG A 64 -23.27 20.28 -15.02
N SER A 65 -23.09 19.55 -16.11
CA SER A 65 -21.76 19.15 -16.60
C SER A 65 -20.88 20.37 -16.91
N ALA A 66 -21.45 21.39 -17.59
CA ALA A 66 -20.72 22.61 -17.90
C ALA A 66 -20.35 23.45 -16.64
N ALA A 67 -21.21 23.44 -15.62
CA ALA A 67 -20.93 24.13 -14.38
C ALA A 67 -19.86 23.42 -13.54
N LEU A 68 -19.81 22.10 -13.59
CA LEU A 68 -18.76 21.31 -12.91
C LEU A 68 -17.36 21.65 -13.44
N LEU A 69 -17.24 21.92 -14.75
CA LEU A 69 -15.97 22.32 -15.34
C LEU A 69 -15.44 23.66 -14.80
N LYS A 70 -16.32 24.55 -14.33
CA LYS A 70 -15.94 25.84 -13.74
C LYS A 70 -15.66 25.75 -12.23
N ALA A 71 -16.12 24.70 -11.57
CA ALA A 71 -16.02 24.56 -10.11
C ALA A 71 -14.78 23.78 -9.66
N ALA A 72 -13.85 23.49 -10.58
CA ALA A 72 -12.70 22.61 -10.35
C ALA A 72 -11.60 23.20 -9.44
N ASP A 73 -11.88 24.32 -8.74
CA ASP A 73 -10.85 25.05 -8.01
C ASP A 73 -10.84 24.86 -6.50
N ALA A 74 -11.54 23.88 -5.92
CA ALA A 74 -11.46 23.67 -4.46
C ALA A 74 -12.01 22.31 -4.01
N UNK A 75 -11.45 21.23 -4.01
CA UNK A 75 -11.76 20.31 -3.62
C UNK A 75 -11.52 20.22 -2.53
N ASP A 76 -12.12 20.50 -1.77
CA ASP A 76 -12.01 19.91 -0.45
C ASP A 76 -12.74 18.56 -0.40
N LEU A 77 -12.66 17.92 0.72
CA LEU A 77 -13.16 16.54 0.85
C LEU A 77 -14.67 16.43 0.52
N GLU A 78 -15.48 17.39 0.98
CA GLU A 78 -16.92 17.33 0.73
C GLU A 78 -17.23 17.52 -0.77
N ARG A 79 -16.50 18.38 -1.42
CA ARG A 79 -16.64 18.58 -2.86
C ARG A 79 -16.20 17.35 -3.65
N ALA A 80 -15.09 16.73 -3.24
CA ALA A 80 -14.61 15.50 -3.83
C ALA A 80 -15.64 14.36 -3.70
N ILE A 81 -16.25 14.24 -2.52
CA ILE A 81 -17.28 13.22 -2.27
C ILE A 81 -18.53 13.52 -3.10
N ALA A 82 -18.97 14.78 -3.15
CA ALA A 82 -20.14 15.18 -3.94
C ALA A 82 -19.91 14.91 -5.44
N ALA A 83 -18.73 15.23 -5.96
CA ALA A 83 -18.36 14.95 -7.34
C ALA A 83 -18.38 13.43 -7.61
N ALA A 84 -17.83 12.65 -6.70
CA ALA A 84 -17.82 11.20 -6.79
C ALA A 84 -19.25 10.62 -6.80
N GLN A 85 -20.13 11.15 -5.94
CA GLN A 85 -21.53 10.73 -5.92
C GLN A 85 -22.24 11.08 -7.22
N ALA A 86 -21.93 12.25 -7.80
CA ALA A 86 -22.54 12.69 -9.05
C ALA A 86 -22.07 11.86 -10.26
N ALA A 87 -20.78 11.51 -10.30
CA ALA A 87 -20.17 10.76 -11.41
C ALA A 87 -20.49 9.25 -11.38
N GLN A 88 -20.63 8.70 -10.19
CA GLN A 88 -20.71 7.26 -9.98
C GLN A 88 -21.87 6.56 -10.69
N PRO A 89 -23.12 7.09 -10.68
CA PRO A 89 -24.23 6.36 -11.33
C PRO A 89 -24.04 6.17 -12.85
N ALA A 90 -23.54 7.19 -13.54
CA ALA A 90 -23.25 7.08 -14.96
C ALA A 90 -22.14 6.07 -15.24
N TRP A 91 -21.11 6.08 -14.41
CA TRP A 91 -20.00 5.11 -14.49
C TRP A 91 -20.49 3.68 -14.27
N ALA A 92 -21.31 3.47 -13.22
CA ALA A 92 -21.87 2.15 -12.92
C ALA A 92 -22.72 1.62 -14.09
N ALA A 93 -23.46 2.52 -14.74
CA ALA A 93 -24.36 2.18 -15.85
C ALA A 93 -23.61 1.76 -17.12
N LEU A 94 -22.32 2.09 -17.27
CA LEU A 94 -21.54 1.72 -18.46
C LEU A 94 -21.36 0.21 -18.66
N GLY A 95 -21.49 -0.57 -17.60
CA GLY A 95 -21.23 -2.01 -17.66
C GLY A 95 -19.74 -2.34 -17.49
N HIS A 96 -19.47 -3.62 -17.29
CA HIS A 96 -18.12 -4.09 -16.95
C HIS A 96 -17.10 -3.89 -18.07
N ASP A 97 -17.49 -4.14 -19.31
CA ASP A 97 -16.58 -4.07 -20.47
C ASP A 97 -16.07 -2.64 -20.70
N ALA A 98 -16.96 -1.65 -20.64
CA ALA A 98 -16.57 -0.26 -20.84
C ALA A 98 -15.65 0.23 -19.73
N ARG A 99 -15.93 -0.17 -18.48
CA ARG A 99 -15.06 0.16 -17.36
C ARG A 99 -13.68 -0.52 -17.48
N SER A 100 -13.65 -1.77 -17.93
CA SER A 100 -12.39 -2.48 -18.22
C SER A 100 -11.58 -1.74 -19.28
N ALA A 101 -12.25 -1.32 -20.38
CA ALA A 101 -11.59 -0.59 -21.47
C ALA A 101 -10.97 0.73 -20.95
N ALA A 102 -11.66 1.45 -20.08
CA ALA A 102 -11.13 2.69 -19.49
C ALA A 102 -9.90 2.40 -18.61
N LEU A 103 -9.93 1.34 -17.80
CA LEU A 103 -8.78 0.96 -16.98
C LEU A 103 -7.57 0.55 -17.84
N LEU A 104 -7.79 -0.10 -18.97
CA LEU A 104 -6.71 -0.44 -19.90
C LEU A 104 -6.05 0.83 -20.47
N LYS A 105 -6.86 1.83 -20.85
CA LYS A 105 -6.35 3.13 -21.32
C LYS A 105 -5.58 3.85 -20.19
N ALA A 106 -6.11 3.80 -18.96
CA ALA A 106 -5.40 4.37 -17.80
C ALA A 106 -4.05 3.69 -17.59
N ALA A 107 -3.98 2.36 -17.78
CA ALA A 107 -2.70 1.64 -17.71
C ALA A 107 -1.72 2.13 -18.79
N ASP A 108 -2.22 2.32 -20.03
CA ASP A 108 -1.39 2.86 -21.12
C ASP A 108 -0.88 4.28 -20.78
N ALA A 109 -1.72 5.11 -20.16
CA ALA A 109 -1.34 6.47 -19.75
C ALA A 109 -0.23 6.42 -18.68
N VAL A 110 -0.36 5.53 -17.70
CA VAL A 110 0.68 5.34 -16.66
C VAL A 110 2.00 4.90 -17.31
N GLU A 111 1.95 3.98 -18.27
CA GLU A 111 3.16 3.52 -18.97
C GLU A 111 3.82 4.65 -19.77
N ARG A 112 3.02 5.51 -20.42
CA ARG A 112 3.58 6.67 -21.15
C ARG A 112 4.30 7.65 -20.24
N SER A 113 3.88 7.79 -18.99
CA SER A 113 4.46 8.71 -17.99
C SER A 113 5.40 8.00 -17.02
N ALA A 114 5.79 6.74 -17.30
CA ALA A 114 6.42 5.88 -16.30
C ALA A 114 7.73 6.46 -15.74
N GLU A 115 8.58 7.00 -16.60
CA GLU A 115 9.89 7.50 -16.16
C GLU A 115 9.75 8.77 -15.32
N GLU A 116 8.83 9.67 -15.72
CA GLU A 116 8.56 10.89 -14.96
C GLU A 116 7.98 10.57 -13.58
N LEU A 117 7.04 9.63 -13.53
CA LEU A 117 6.44 9.18 -12.27
C LEU A 117 7.50 8.51 -11.38
N ALA A 118 8.39 7.69 -11.96
CA ALA A 118 9.44 7.02 -11.19
C ALA A 118 10.44 8.03 -10.60
N HIS A 119 10.81 9.05 -11.36
CA HIS A 119 11.71 10.11 -10.87
C HIS A 119 11.08 10.90 -9.72
N LEU A 120 9.79 11.30 -9.87
CA LEU A 120 9.07 12.00 -8.82
C LEU A 120 8.97 11.12 -7.56
N LEU A 121 8.59 9.85 -7.72
CA LEU A 121 8.48 8.90 -6.62
C LEU A 121 9.82 8.73 -5.89
N SER A 122 10.90 8.58 -6.66
CA SER A 122 12.24 8.44 -6.09
C SER A 122 12.61 9.64 -5.22
N ARG A 123 12.32 10.86 -5.70
CA ARG A 123 12.61 12.09 -4.93
C ARG A 123 11.73 12.20 -3.69
N GLU A 124 10.45 11.87 -3.81
CA GLU A 124 9.49 12.07 -2.72
C GLU A 124 9.62 11.00 -1.64
N GLN A 125 9.78 9.74 -2.04
CA GLN A 125 9.79 8.62 -1.08
C GLN A 125 11.20 8.21 -0.69
N GLY A 126 12.19 8.46 -1.55
CA GLY A 126 13.59 8.15 -1.30
C GLY A 126 14.07 6.85 -1.94
N LYS A 127 13.16 5.99 -2.39
CA LYS A 127 13.55 4.68 -2.97
C LYS A 127 14.31 4.86 -4.28
N PRO A 128 15.31 4.02 -4.56
CA PRO A 128 16.06 4.12 -5.81
C PRO A 128 15.20 3.92 -7.06
N LEU A 129 15.70 4.40 -8.19
CA LEU A 129 15.06 4.14 -9.48
C LEU A 129 15.11 2.66 -9.83
N ASN A 130 16.26 2.02 -9.62
CA ASN A 130 16.53 0.65 -10.02
C ASN A 130 16.27 -0.37 -8.90
N GLY A 131 16.33 -1.65 -9.25
CA GLY A 131 15.94 -2.74 -8.36
C GLY A 131 14.43 -2.81 -8.22
N PRO A 132 13.91 -3.51 -7.23
CA PRO A 132 12.45 -3.56 -6.98
C PRO A 132 12.00 -2.29 -6.23
N ASN A 133 12.11 -1.14 -6.88
CA ASN A 133 11.91 0.17 -6.27
C ASN A 133 11.02 1.07 -7.15
N ALA A 134 11.45 2.30 -7.52
CA ALA A 134 10.54 3.28 -8.13
C ALA A 134 10.01 2.84 -9.49
N ARG A 135 10.90 2.43 -10.41
CA ARG A 135 10.47 1.95 -11.74
C ARG A 135 9.58 0.70 -11.62
N PHE A 136 9.93 -0.19 -10.70
CA PHE A 136 9.11 -1.37 -10.41
C PHE A 136 7.71 -0.96 -9.92
N GLU A 137 7.64 0.01 -8.99
CA GLU A 137 6.35 0.46 -8.42
C GLU A 137 5.45 1.05 -9.51
N VAL A 138 6.00 1.89 -10.38
CA VAL A 138 5.20 2.50 -11.47
C VAL A 138 4.75 1.42 -12.46
N GLY A 139 5.63 0.51 -12.84
CA GLY A 139 5.27 -0.62 -13.71
C GLY A 139 4.18 -1.49 -13.09
N ALA A 140 4.27 -1.71 -11.77
CA ALA A 140 3.24 -2.45 -11.04
C ALA A 140 1.88 -1.74 -11.10
N CYS A 141 1.85 -0.39 -11.06
CA CYS A 141 0.58 0.35 -11.18
C CYS A 141 -0.14 -0.02 -12.50
N ALA A 142 0.57 0.02 -13.62
CA ALA A 142 0.00 -0.35 -14.92
C ALA A 142 -0.42 -1.84 -14.93
N ALA A 143 0.41 -2.71 -14.38
CA ALA A 143 0.11 -4.15 -14.33
C ALA A 143 -1.15 -4.44 -13.52
N TRP A 144 -1.33 -3.77 -12.37
CA TRP A 144 -2.54 -3.93 -11.53
C TRP A 144 -3.79 -3.41 -12.23
N LEU A 145 -3.70 -2.27 -12.93
CA LEU A 145 -4.82 -1.76 -13.75
C LEU A 145 -5.23 -2.79 -14.79
N ARG A 146 -4.27 -3.37 -15.53
CA ARG A 146 -4.53 -4.37 -16.58
C ARG A 146 -5.13 -5.66 -16.00
N ALA A 147 -4.53 -6.17 -14.92
CA ALA A 147 -5.01 -7.40 -14.29
C ALA A 147 -6.44 -7.23 -13.76
N THR A 148 -6.70 -6.09 -13.09
CA THR A 148 -8.03 -5.78 -12.57
C THR A 148 -9.05 -5.65 -13.71
N ALA A 149 -8.68 -4.98 -14.81
CA ALA A 149 -9.54 -4.87 -15.98
C ALA A 149 -9.92 -6.24 -16.55
N GLY A 150 -8.97 -7.19 -16.52
CA GLY A 150 -9.17 -8.54 -17.04
C GLY A 150 -9.81 -9.53 -16.07
N THR A 151 -10.03 -9.15 -14.81
CA THR A 151 -10.60 -10.08 -13.81
C THR A 151 -12.09 -10.33 -14.11
N PRO A 152 -12.50 -11.61 -14.32
CA PRO A 152 -13.91 -11.91 -14.55
C PRO A 152 -14.79 -11.57 -13.35
N LEU A 153 -16.02 -11.13 -13.64
CA LEU A 153 -17.00 -10.81 -12.60
C LEU A 153 -18.42 -11.09 -13.16
N ASP A 154 -18.61 -12.30 -13.65
CA ASP A 154 -19.91 -12.74 -14.15
C ASP A 154 -20.80 -13.14 -12.97
N PRO A 155 -22.14 -13.05 -13.14
CA PRO A 155 -23.05 -13.59 -12.12
C PRO A 155 -22.78 -15.09 -11.89
N GLU A 156 -22.83 -15.51 -10.64
CA GLU A 156 -22.61 -16.91 -10.26
C GLU A 156 -23.96 -17.60 -10.09
N THR A 157 -24.22 -18.67 -10.85
CA THR A 157 -25.38 -19.51 -10.59
C THR A 157 -25.13 -20.32 -9.33
N VAL A 158 -25.90 -20.03 -8.28
CA VAL A 158 -25.76 -20.69 -6.97
C VAL A 158 -26.60 -21.95 -6.93
N VAL A 159 -27.83 -21.87 -7.48
CA VAL A 159 -28.75 -23.01 -7.59
C VAL A 159 -29.37 -22.96 -8.97
N ASP A 160 -29.51 -24.12 -9.61
CA ASP A 160 -30.33 -24.31 -10.81
C ASP A 160 -30.73 -25.78 -10.86
N ASP A 161 -31.84 -26.11 -10.19
CA ASP A 161 -32.30 -27.50 -10.03
C ASP A 161 -33.61 -27.81 -10.80
N GLY A 162 -34.05 -26.86 -11.62
CA GLY A 162 -35.27 -26.99 -12.42
C GLY A 162 -36.52 -26.49 -11.72
N GLU A 163 -36.44 -26.20 -10.43
CA GLU A 163 -37.54 -25.58 -9.67
C GLU A 163 -37.15 -24.19 -9.17
N THR A 164 -35.88 -24.02 -8.83
CA THR A 164 -35.31 -22.77 -8.32
C THR A 164 -34.11 -22.40 -9.15
N ARG A 165 -34.03 -21.13 -9.55
CA ARG A 165 -32.81 -20.57 -10.13
C ARG A 165 -32.37 -19.36 -9.27
N ALA A 166 -31.20 -19.44 -8.68
CA ALA A 166 -30.64 -18.37 -7.85
C ALA A 166 -29.28 -17.95 -8.37
N GLU A 167 -29.12 -16.66 -8.59
CA GLU A 167 -27.87 -16.07 -9.06
C GLU A 167 -27.34 -15.04 -8.07
N LEU A 168 -26.02 -15.04 -7.88
CA LEU A 168 -25.31 -14.05 -7.08
C LEU A 168 -24.67 -13.01 -8.00
N HIS A 169 -25.06 -11.79 -7.81
CA HIS A 169 -24.56 -10.60 -8.52
C HIS A 169 -23.82 -9.70 -7.55
N TYR A 170 -22.94 -8.81 -8.06
CA TYR A 170 -22.26 -7.78 -7.27
C TYR A 170 -22.58 -6.41 -7.83
N ARG A 171 -23.13 -5.53 -6.99
CA ARG A 171 -23.50 -4.16 -7.36
C ARG A 171 -22.51 -3.17 -6.73
N PRO A 172 -22.21 -2.03 -7.41
CA PRO A 172 -21.34 -1.02 -6.82
C PRO A 172 -21.83 -0.55 -5.44
N ILE A 173 -20.89 -0.23 -4.57
CA ILE A 173 -21.14 0.34 -3.24
C ILE A 173 -21.56 1.81 -3.36
N GLY A 174 -21.02 2.53 -4.34
CA GLY A 174 -21.23 3.97 -4.56
C GLY A 174 -19.92 4.72 -4.51
N VAL A 175 -19.61 5.38 -3.38
CA VAL A 175 -18.34 6.08 -3.21
C VAL A 175 -17.45 5.32 -2.23
N VAL A 176 -16.21 5.10 -2.62
CA VAL A 176 -15.19 4.41 -1.82
C VAL A 176 -14.14 5.46 -1.38
N GLY A 177 -13.83 5.47 -0.09
CA GLY A 177 -12.71 6.24 0.45
C GLY A 177 -11.46 5.36 0.48
N ALA A 178 -10.37 5.85 -0.10
CA ALA A 178 -9.09 5.13 -0.17
C ALA A 178 -8.04 5.94 0.59
N ILE A 179 -7.44 5.36 1.64
CA ILE A 179 -6.44 6.05 2.47
C ILE A 179 -5.13 5.28 2.33
N GLY A 180 -4.17 5.88 1.64
CA GLY A 180 -2.91 5.24 1.27
C GLY A 180 -1.75 5.54 2.21
N PRO A 181 -0.74 4.66 2.24
CA PRO A 181 0.45 4.81 3.08
C PRO A 181 1.57 5.57 2.33
N TRP A 182 2.71 5.76 3.01
CA TRP A 182 3.84 6.50 2.45
C TRP A 182 4.91 5.60 1.80
N ASN A 183 4.88 4.29 2.05
CA ASN A 183 5.99 3.40 1.67
C ASN A 183 5.91 2.92 0.20
N TRP A 184 4.71 2.59 -0.28
CA TRP A 184 4.45 2.25 -1.67
C TRP A 184 3.26 3.11 -2.12
N PRO A 185 3.45 4.43 -2.19
CA PRO A 185 2.31 5.35 -2.29
C PRO A 185 1.47 5.17 -3.53
N MET A 186 2.09 4.97 -4.69
CA MET A 186 1.35 4.80 -5.94
C MET A 186 0.76 3.39 -6.06
N MET A 187 1.59 2.37 -5.81
CA MET A 187 1.18 0.98 -6.02
C MET A 187 0.01 0.59 -5.10
N ILE A 188 0.11 0.90 -3.79
CA ILE A 188 -0.97 0.57 -2.85
C ILE A 188 -2.22 1.38 -3.15
N THR A 189 -2.08 2.64 -3.57
CA THR A 189 -3.24 3.43 -4.00
C THR A 189 -3.93 2.78 -5.21
N ILE A 190 -3.17 2.25 -6.18
CA ILE A 190 -3.75 1.52 -7.32
C ILE A 190 -4.48 0.25 -6.86
N TRP A 191 -3.95 -0.46 -5.85
CA TRP A 191 -4.63 -1.64 -5.28
C TRP A 191 -6.05 -1.31 -4.79
N GLN A 192 -6.24 -0.07 -4.33
CA GLN A 192 -7.53 0.43 -3.84
C GLN A 192 -8.39 1.01 -4.96
N ILE A 193 -7.79 1.80 -5.86
CA ILE A 193 -8.48 2.52 -6.93
C ILE A 193 -8.99 1.57 -8.02
N ALA A 194 -8.10 0.72 -8.56
CA ALA A 194 -8.41 -0.06 -9.77
C ALA A 194 -9.62 -0.97 -9.56
N PRO A 195 -9.70 -1.80 -8.51
CA PRO A 195 -10.86 -2.66 -8.32
C PRO A 195 -12.13 -1.86 -7.95
N ALA A 196 -11.99 -0.72 -7.26
CA ALA A 196 -13.16 0.12 -6.94
C ALA A 196 -13.79 0.67 -8.23
N LEU A 197 -12.97 1.22 -9.13
CA LEU A 197 -13.44 1.71 -10.43
C LEU A 197 -14.00 0.58 -11.28
N ARG A 198 -13.32 -0.57 -11.33
CA ARG A 198 -13.75 -1.73 -12.10
C ARG A 198 -15.14 -2.21 -11.67
N MET A 199 -15.41 -2.22 -10.36
CA MET A 199 -16.71 -2.61 -9.80
C MET A 199 -17.82 -1.59 -10.13
N GLY A 200 -17.47 -0.35 -10.50
CA GLY A 200 -18.44 0.71 -10.82
C GLY A 200 -18.61 1.76 -9.74
N ASN A 201 -17.67 1.82 -8.79
CA ASN A 201 -17.64 2.85 -7.75
C ASN A 201 -16.90 4.10 -8.22
N ALA A 202 -17.13 5.22 -7.56
CA ALA A 202 -16.27 6.39 -7.60
C ALA A 202 -15.32 6.34 -6.39
N VAL A 203 -14.16 7.01 -6.47
CA VAL A 203 -13.13 6.90 -5.44
C VAL A 203 -12.64 8.28 -5.00
N VAL A 204 -12.59 8.49 -3.69
CA VAL A 204 -11.93 9.65 -3.08
C VAL A 204 -10.70 9.13 -2.34
N VAL A 205 -9.52 9.59 -2.77
CA VAL A 205 -8.22 9.13 -2.25
C VAL A 205 -7.65 10.17 -1.29
N LYS A 206 -7.18 9.70 -0.14
CA LYS A 206 -6.34 10.53 0.74
C LYS A 206 -4.96 9.89 0.84
N PRO A 207 -3.95 10.43 0.16
CA PRO A 207 -2.59 9.91 0.26
C PRO A 207 -1.97 10.22 1.63
N SER A 208 -0.86 9.58 1.94
CA SER A 208 -0.06 9.95 3.09
C SER A 208 0.44 11.41 2.95
N GLU A 209 0.48 12.12 4.06
CA GLU A 209 1.02 13.49 4.09
C GLU A 209 2.53 13.55 3.80
N TYR A 210 3.21 12.39 3.83
CA TYR A 210 4.64 12.31 3.52
C TYR A 210 4.90 12.12 2.02
N THR A 211 3.95 11.53 1.29
CA THR A 211 4.14 11.21 -0.13
C THR A 211 2.87 11.49 -0.95
N PRO A 212 2.38 12.74 -0.94
CA PRO A 212 1.16 13.07 -1.69
C PRO A 212 1.41 13.36 -3.17
N LEU A 213 2.60 13.84 -3.55
CA LEU A 213 2.85 14.35 -4.90
C LEU A 213 2.81 13.24 -5.95
N SER A 214 3.41 12.09 -5.66
CA SER A 214 3.41 10.97 -6.59
C SER A 214 1.99 10.43 -6.81
N VAL A 215 1.17 10.40 -5.75
CA VAL A 215 -0.23 9.97 -5.85
C VAL A 215 -1.07 10.98 -6.63
N LEU A 216 -0.85 12.29 -6.39
CA LEU A 216 -1.52 13.35 -7.16
C LEU A 216 -1.18 13.26 -8.64
N ALA A 217 0.11 13.08 -8.96
CA ALA A 217 0.56 12.94 -10.35
C ALA A 217 -0.03 11.69 -11.01
N LEU A 218 0.00 10.55 -10.30
CA LEU A 218 -0.58 9.30 -10.81
C LEU A 218 -2.08 9.48 -11.10
N ALA A 219 -2.81 10.09 -10.18
CA ALA A 219 -4.25 10.33 -10.36
C ALA A 219 -4.52 11.29 -11.53
N ALA A 220 -3.67 12.31 -11.71
CA ALA A 220 -3.82 13.23 -12.85
C ALA A 220 -3.68 12.47 -14.18
N VAL A 221 -2.66 11.59 -14.28
CA VAL A 221 -2.44 10.77 -15.47
C VAL A 221 -3.64 9.83 -15.74
N ILE A 222 -4.13 9.17 -14.69
CA ILE A 222 -5.28 8.24 -14.81
C ILE A 222 -6.54 9.00 -15.22
N ASN A 223 -6.75 10.20 -14.68
CA ASN A 223 -7.94 11.01 -14.93
C ASN A 223 -8.04 11.50 -16.38
N GLU A 224 -6.96 11.46 -17.17
CA GLU A 224 -7.03 11.74 -18.60
C GLU A 224 -7.98 10.76 -19.33
N GLU A 225 -8.16 9.56 -18.76
CA GLU A 225 -8.93 8.47 -19.37
C GLU A 225 -10.24 8.17 -18.62
N LEU A 226 -10.57 8.94 -17.57
CA LEU A 226 -11.76 8.72 -16.75
C LEU A 226 -12.72 9.91 -16.80
N PRO A 227 -14.02 9.68 -16.62
CA PRO A 227 -14.97 10.79 -16.42
C PRO A 227 -14.60 11.65 -15.21
N GLU A 228 -14.81 12.96 -15.37
CA GLU A 228 -14.56 13.93 -14.31
C GLU A 228 -15.31 13.59 -13.03
N GLY A 229 -14.65 13.74 -11.88
CA GLY A 229 -15.21 13.50 -10.56
C GLY A 229 -15.17 12.05 -10.11
N LEU A 230 -14.81 11.12 -11.01
CA LEU A 230 -14.83 9.71 -10.67
C LEU A 230 -13.68 9.30 -9.75
N LEU A 231 -12.52 9.92 -9.93
CA LEU A 231 -11.34 9.70 -9.09
C LEU A 231 -10.82 11.05 -8.64
N THR A 232 -10.86 11.32 -7.34
CA THR A 232 -10.42 12.58 -6.76
C THR A 232 -9.41 12.33 -5.64
N VAL A 233 -8.34 13.12 -5.61
CA VAL A 233 -7.34 13.04 -4.54
C VAL A 233 -7.47 14.28 -3.64
N VAL A 234 -7.63 14.05 -2.34
CA VAL A 234 -7.69 15.11 -1.33
C VAL A 234 -6.51 14.90 -0.38
N SER A 235 -5.53 15.78 -0.44
CA SER A 235 -4.37 15.69 0.45
C SER A 235 -4.66 16.44 1.75
N GLY A 236 -4.08 15.94 2.83
CA GLY A 236 -4.30 16.54 4.15
C GLY A 236 -3.80 15.62 5.24
N GLY A 237 -3.92 16.08 6.46
CA GLY A 237 -3.43 15.38 7.63
C GLY A 237 -4.41 14.32 8.16
N ARG A 238 -4.21 14.03 9.43
CA ARG A 238 -5.01 13.01 10.15
C ARG A 238 -6.49 13.37 10.21
N ASP A 239 -6.81 14.64 10.35
CA ASP A 239 -8.17 15.15 10.46
C ASP A 239 -8.98 14.90 9.18
N VAL A 240 -8.38 15.14 8.01
CA VAL A 240 -9.01 14.85 6.70
C VAL A 240 -9.25 13.34 6.56
N GLY A 241 -8.28 12.51 6.98
CA GLY A 241 -8.45 11.05 6.94
C GLY A 241 -9.54 10.56 7.88
N ALA A 242 -9.63 11.12 9.08
CA ALA A 242 -10.68 10.78 10.03
C ALA A 242 -12.06 11.16 9.47
N ARG A 243 -12.17 12.38 8.91
CA ARG A 243 -13.43 12.84 8.33
C ARG A 243 -13.86 11.98 7.14
N LEU A 244 -12.92 11.58 6.28
CA LEU A 244 -13.20 10.64 5.17
C LEU A 244 -13.76 9.32 5.72
N ALA A 245 -13.13 8.79 6.78
CA ALA A 245 -13.55 7.51 7.38
C ALA A 245 -14.93 7.61 8.03
N GLU A 246 -15.29 8.77 8.60
CA GLU A 246 -16.59 9.00 9.26
C GLU A 246 -17.72 9.34 8.28
N HIS A 247 -17.40 9.85 7.09
CA HIS A 247 -18.36 10.51 6.22
C HIS A 247 -19.50 9.57 5.80
N PRO A 248 -20.77 9.95 5.97
CA PRO A 248 -21.90 9.06 5.70
C PRO A 248 -22.09 8.70 4.23
N ALA A 249 -21.62 9.53 3.30
CA ALA A 249 -21.71 9.23 1.87
C ALA A 249 -20.63 8.22 1.39
N ILE A 250 -19.65 7.94 2.23
CA ILE A 250 -18.62 6.91 1.92
C ILE A 250 -19.17 5.55 2.36
N GLY A 251 -19.42 4.67 1.40
CA GLY A 251 -19.97 3.34 1.68
C GLY A 251 -18.93 2.29 2.06
N LYS A 252 -17.66 2.56 1.72
CA LYS A 252 -16.55 1.68 2.08
C LYS A 252 -15.28 2.50 2.26
N VAL A 253 -14.47 2.12 3.25
CA VAL A 253 -13.11 2.65 3.40
C VAL A 253 -12.10 1.52 3.18
N MET A 254 -11.13 1.76 2.33
CA MET A 254 -9.93 0.96 2.20
C MET A 254 -8.78 1.73 2.85
N PHE A 255 -8.07 1.08 3.74
CA PHE A 255 -6.98 1.73 4.50
C PHE A 255 -5.78 0.80 4.58
N THR A 256 -4.62 1.32 4.23
CA THR A 256 -3.33 0.66 4.46
C THR A 256 -2.47 1.55 5.36
N GLY A 257 -2.04 1.01 6.49
CA GLY A 257 -1.24 1.77 7.45
C GLY A 257 -1.14 1.11 8.81
N SER A 258 -1.00 1.92 9.88
CA SER A 258 -0.76 1.38 11.22
C SER A 258 -2.02 0.72 11.82
N THR A 259 -1.80 -0.31 12.62
CA THR A 259 -2.87 -0.99 13.36
C THR A 259 -3.66 -0.01 14.25
N ALA A 260 -2.97 0.94 14.87
CA ALA A 260 -3.63 1.95 15.72
C ALA A 260 -4.65 2.80 14.92
N THR A 261 -4.27 3.22 13.71
CA THR A 261 -5.16 3.97 12.83
C THR A 261 -6.31 3.10 12.32
N GLY A 262 -6.02 1.84 11.96
CA GLY A 262 -7.08 0.89 11.56
C GLY A 262 -8.15 0.74 12.65
N LYS A 263 -7.72 0.60 13.90
CA LYS A 263 -8.67 0.53 15.04
C LYS A 263 -9.49 1.81 15.19
N ALA A 264 -8.90 2.98 14.92
CA ALA A 264 -9.64 4.25 14.95
C ALA A 264 -10.70 4.29 13.83
N ILE A 265 -10.34 3.85 12.64
CA ILE A 265 -11.26 3.77 11.49
C ILE A 265 -12.44 2.82 11.80
N ILE A 266 -12.17 1.66 12.41
CA ILE A 266 -13.24 0.74 12.82
C ILE A 266 -14.25 1.45 13.71
N ARG A 267 -13.75 2.17 14.74
CA ARG A 267 -14.63 2.89 15.69
C ARG A 267 -15.46 3.96 15.00
N SER A 268 -14.83 4.76 14.13
CA SER A 268 -15.53 5.87 13.46
C SER A 268 -16.49 5.39 12.37
N SER A 269 -16.35 4.16 11.90
CA SER A 269 -17.22 3.59 10.86
C SER A 269 -18.48 2.93 11.43
N ALA A 270 -18.55 2.73 12.74
CA ALA A 270 -19.61 1.94 13.37
C ALA A 270 -21.00 2.53 13.12
N ASP A 271 -21.16 3.85 13.24
CA ASP A 271 -22.45 4.51 13.13
C ASP A 271 -23.07 4.42 11.72
N THR A 272 -22.24 4.20 10.70
CA THR A 272 -22.71 4.11 9.30
C THR A 272 -22.72 2.69 8.78
N VAL A 273 -22.21 1.74 9.56
CA VAL A 273 -22.10 0.32 9.19
C VAL A 273 -21.39 0.15 7.82
N LYS A 274 -20.44 1.04 7.52
CA LYS A 274 -19.75 1.00 6.22
C LYS A 274 -18.78 -0.20 6.15
N ARG A 275 -18.52 -0.64 4.94
CA ARG A 275 -17.60 -1.76 4.70
C ARG A 275 -16.17 -1.28 4.87
N LEU A 276 -15.29 -2.17 5.34
CA LEU A 276 -13.87 -1.86 5.51
C LEU A 276 -13.02 -2.95 4.86
N THR A 277 -11.89 -2.53 4.27
CA THR A 277 -10.74 -3.38 4.00
C THR A 277 -9.55 -2.71 4.68
N LEU A 278 -8.91 -3.41 5.60
CA LEU A 278 -7.84 -2.86 6.43
C LEU A 278 -6.58 -3.71 6.25
N GLU A 279 -5.55 -3.11 5.65
CA GLU A 279 -4.23 -3.70 5.50
C GLU A 279 -3.29 -2.97 6.48
N LEU A 280 -2.93 -3.66 7.55
CA LEU A 280 -2.27 -3.04 8.70
C LEU A 280 -0.83 -3.52 8.85
N GLY A 281 -0.20 -3.23 9.99
CA GLY A 281 1.18 -3.62 10.22
C GLY A 281 1.38 -5.13 10.22
N GLY A 282 2.58 -5.54 9.84
CA GLY A 282 3.01 -6.92 9.91
C GLY A 282 4.35 -7.01 10.65
N ASN A 283 4.77 -8.23 10.95
CA ASN A 283 6.11 -8.49 11.46
C ASN A 283 6.49 -9.91 10.99
N ASP A 284 6.63 -10.01 9.67
CA ASP A 284 6.62 -11.29 8.96
C ASP A 284 7.80 -12.18 9.33
N ALA A 285 7.50 -13.46 9.55
CA ALA A 285 8.49 -14.48 9.90
C ALA A 285 8.92 -15.25 8.64
N GLY A 286 10.22 -15.50 8.50
CA GLY A 286 10.75 -16.48 7.55
C GLY A 286 11.41 -17.62 8.31
N ILE A 287 11.08 -18.86 7.93
CA ILE A 287 11.66 -20.05 8.58
C ILE A 287 12.54 -20.79 7.56
N VAL A 288 13.82 -20.90 7.86
CA VAL A 288 14.80 -21.66 7.04
C VAL A 288 14.94 -23.06 7.63
N LEU A 289 14.44 -24.07 6.90
CA LEU A 289 14.48 -25.47 7.34
C LEU A 289 15.89 -26.08 7.19
N PRO A 290 16.20 -27.16 7.91
CA PRO A 290 17.58 -27.70 7.94
C PRO A 290 18.08 -28.28 6.60
N ASP A 291 17.21 -28.44 5.63
CA ASP A 291 17.56 -28.94 4.29
C ASP A 291 17.79 -27.84 3.26
N ALA A 292 17.60 -26.59 3.62
CA ALA A 292 17.77 -25.46 2.69
C ALA A 292 19.26 -25.26 2.35
N ASP A 293 19.53 -24.71 1.15
CA ASP A 293 20.90 -24.35 0.75
C ASP A 293 21.13 -22.87 1.05
N PRO A 294 21.96 -22.54 2.06
CA PRO A 294 22.18 -21.15 2.47
C PRO A 294 22.59 -20.21 1.34
N LYS A 295 23.43 -20.68 0.43
CA LYS A 295 23.91 -19.87 -0.70
C LYS A 295 22.80 -19.62 -1.72
N ALA A 296 22.00 -20.63 -1.99
CA ALA A 296 20.90 -20.50 -2.97
C ALA A 296 19.79 -19.56 -2.50
N ILE A 297 19.54 -19.48 -1.17
CA ILE A 297 18.44 -18.67 -0.65
C ILE A 297 18.86 -17.25 -0.22
N ALA A 298 20.15 -16.96 -0.11
CA ALA A 298 20.64 -15.70 0.50
C ALA A 298 20.10 -14.45 -0.20
N GLU A 299 20.11 -14.43 -1.54
CA GLU A 299 19.61 -13.28 -2.30
C GLU A 299 18.09 -13.12 -2.11
N GLY A 300 17.34 -14.22 -2.09
CA GLY A 300 15.90 -14.20 -1.84
C GLY A 300 15.57 -13.69 -0.44
N LEU A 301 16.33 -14.11 0.57
CA LEU A 301 16.20 -13.61 1.94
C LEU A 301 16.52 -12.11 2.01
N PHE A 302 17.57 -11.68 1.31
CA PHE A 302 17.95 -10.26 1.26
C PHE A 302 16.81 -9.42 0.68
N TRP A 303 16.33 -9.75 -0.52
CA TRP A 303 15.26 -8.94 -1.13
C TRP A 303 13.93 -9.06 -0.37
N GLY A 304 13.67 -10.21 0.25
CA GLY A 304 12.50 -10.34 1.14
C GLY A 304 12.54 -9.35 2.30
N ALA A 305 13.73 -9.12 2.87
CA ALA A 305 13.89 -8.24 4.04
C ALA A 305 14.09 -6.78 3.67
N PHE A 306 14.81 -6.48 2.59
CA PHE A 306 15.34 -5.14 2.32
C PHE A 306 14.74 -4.45 1.09
N ILE A 307 13.71 -5.02 0.47
CA ILE A 307 12.95 -4.34 -0.58
C ILE A 307 12.47 -2.98 -0.04
N ASN A 308 12.62 -1.91 -0.82
CA ASN A 308 12.31 -0.53 -0.40
C ASN A 308 13.02 -0.18 0.92
N THR A 309 14.26 -0.67 1.08
CA THR A 309 15.07 -0.46 2.30
C THR A 309 14.33 -0.97 3.58
N GLY A 310 13.59 -2.07 3.44
CA GLY A 310 12.83 -2.69 4.54
C GLY A 310 11.52 -2.00 4.89
N GLN A 311 11.15 -0.95 4.17
CA GLN A 311 9.94 -0.15 4.43
C GLN A 311 8.71 -0.76 3.75
N THR A 312 8.45 -2.04 4.03
CA THR A 312 7.37 -2.80 3.39
C THR A 312 6.60 -3.58 4.46
N CYS A 313 5.27 -3.46 4.44
CA CYS A 313 4.42 -4.14 5.42
C CYS A 313 4.65 -5.65 5.41
N ALA A 314 4.75 -6.25 4.22
CA ALA A 314 5.02 -7.67 4.02
C ALA A 314 6.50 -7.92 3.69
N ALA A 315 7.43 -7.24 4.38
CA ALA A 315 8.85 -7.57 4.33
C ALA A 315 9.17 -8.65 5.37
N LEU A 316 10.17 -9.46 5.07
CA LEU A 316 10.73 -10.42 6.03
C LEU A 316 11.38 -9.63 7.17
N LYS A 317 10.81 -9.71 8.36
CA LYS A 317 11.25 -8.91 9.51
C LYS A 317 11.85 -9.74 10.67
N ARG A 318 11.62 -11.06 10.67
CA ARG A 318 12.13 -11.99 11.68
C ARG A 318 12.56 -13.27 10.97
N LEU A 319 13.87 -13.54 10.90
CA LEU A 319 14.40 -14.69 10.18
C LEU A 319 14.79 -15.79 11.19
N TYR A 320 14.06 -16.90 11.19
CA TYR A 320 14.31 -18.08 12.01
C TYR A 320 15.13 -19.09 11.22
N VAL A 321 16.30 -19.48 11.75
CA VAL A 321 17.23 -20.37 11.05
C VAL A 321 17.57 -21.57 11.93
N HIS A 322 17.46 -22.78 11.37
CA HIS A 322 17.79 -24.01 12.07
C HIS A 322 19.27 -24.03 12.49
N ASP A 323 19.56 -24.56 13.67
CA ASP A 323 20.89 -24.62 14.28
C ASP A 323 21.96 -25.09 13.29
N SER A 324 21.66 -26.11 12.49
CA SER A 324 22.64 -26.71 11.56
C SER A 324 23.08 -25.78 10.43
N LEU A 325 22.28 -24.77 10.09
CA LEU A 325 22.55 -23.83 8.98
C LEU A 325 22.83 -22.42 9.45
N TYR A 326 22.73 -22.15 10.76
CA TYR A 326 22.67 -20.79 11.31
C TYR A 326 23.87 -19.93 10.88
N GLU A 327 25.10 -20.41 11.13
CA GLU A 327 26.28 -19.61 10.79
C GLU A 327 26.48 -19.49 9.29
N ALA A 328 26.11 -20.53 8.51
CA ALA A 328 26.20 -20.48 7.06
C ALA A 328 25.22 -19.45 6.47
N VAL A 329 23.97 -19.43 6.96
CA VAL A 329 22.99 -18.42 6.53
C VAL A 329 23.44 -17.00 6.94
N CYS A 330 23.92 -16.84 8.17
CA CYS A 330 24.47 -15.55 8.62
C CYS A 330 25.59 -15.06 7.69
N SER A 331 26.52 -15.95 7.33
CA SER A 331 27.66 -15.62 6.48
C SER A 331 27.21 -15.24 5.06
N GLU A 332 26.40 -16.10 4.42
CA GLU A 332 25.96 -15.87 3.03
C GLU A 332 25.09 -14.61 2.91
N LEU A 333 24.16 -14.41 3.85
CA LEU A 333 23.31 -13.23 3.85
C LEU A 333 24.12 -11.95 4.08
N THR A 334 25.12 -12.00 4.98
CA THR A 334 26.02 -10.87 5.22
C THR A 334 26.79 -10.51 3.95
N ALA A 335 27.28 -11.51 3.22
CA ALA A 335 28.02 -11.27 1.98
C ALA A 335 27.14 -10.58 0.92
N VAL A 336 25.89 -11.05 0.76
CA VAL A 336 24.93 -10.42 -0.17
C VAL A 336 24.62 -8.99 0.28
N ALA A 337 24.28 -8.79 1.56
CA ALA A 337 23.87 -7.49 2.09
C ALA A 337 25.00 -6.44 1.99
N ALA A 338 26.23 -6.84 2.25
CA ALA A 338 27.40 -5.96 2.19
C ALA A 338 27.71 -5.48 0.75
N ALA A 339 27.26 -6.24 -0.26
CA ALA A 339 27.52 -5.91 -1.66
C ALA A 339 26.46 -4.94 -2.25
N MET A 340 25.38 -4.68 -1.52
CA MET A 340 24.26 -3.88 -2.05
C MET A 340 24.46 -2.39 -1.83
N PRO A 341 24.57 -1.59 -2.91
CA PRO A 341 24.85 -0.17 -2.77
C PRO A 341 23.64 0.62 -2.25
N MET A 342 23.91 1.54 -1.33
CA MET A 342 22.92 2.42 -0.72
C MET A 342 23.28 3.88 -0.93
N GLY A 343 22.35 4.65 -1.48
CA GLY A 343 22.59 6.07 -1.70
C GLY A 343 21.35 6.80 -2.21
N VAL A 344 21.58 7.97 -2.80
CA VAL A 344 20.51 8.82 -3.37
C VAL A 344 19.79 8.05 -4.47
N GLY A 345 18.47 8.07 -4.44
CA GLY A 345 17.64 7.23 -5.31
C GLY A 345 17.80 7.50 -6.81
N LEU A 346 18.12 8.75 -7.19
CA LEU A 346 18.32 9.11 -8.60
C LEU A 346 19.68 8.65 -9.15
N ASP A 347 20.61 8.23 -8.30
CA ASP A 347 21.86 7.61 -8.75
C ASP A 347 21.57 6.13 -9.05
N GLU A 348 21.57 5.80 -10.33
CA GLU A 348 21.16 4.47 -10.84
C GLU A 348 22.06 3.32 -10.36
N ALA A 349 23.21 3.62 -9.76
CA ALA A 349 24.06 2.58 -9.14
C ALA A 349 23.45 2.04 -7.83
N ASN A 350 22.57 2.80 -7.18
CA ASN A 350 22.02 2.41 -5.89
C ASN A 350 20.78 1.53 -6.04
N VAL A 351 20.63 0.58 -5.10
CA VAL A 351 19.44 -0.27 -5.02
C VAL A 351 18.74 -0.18 -3.64
N LEU A 352 19.39 0.49 -2.68
CA LEU A 352 18.81 0.82 -1.38
C LEU A 352 18.87 2.34 -1.19
N GLY A 353 17.84 2.90 -0.57
CA GLY A 353 17.73 4.35 -0.34
C GLY A 353 17.69 4.70 1.14
N PRO A 354 17.34 5.95 1.48
CA PRO A 354 17.13 6.35 2.87
C PRO A 354 15.79 5.83 3.41
N LEU A 355 15.60 5.97 4.69
CA LEU A 355 14.27 5.91 5.30
C LEU A 355 13.51 7.18 4.91
N GLN A 356 12.20 7.09 4.78
CA GLN A 356 11.42 8.19 4.21
C GLN A 356 11.29 9.38 5.16
N ASN A 357 11.27 9.14 6.47
CA ASN A 357 11.04 10.22 7.43
C ASN A 357 11.82 10.00 8.73
N ARG A 358 12.00 11.09 9.47
CA ARG A 358 12.78 11.11 10.71
C ARG A 358 12.20 10.19 11.78
N ALA A 359 10.88 10.15 11.92
CA ALA A 359 10.24 9.31 12.95
C ALA A 359 10.55 7.83 12.71
N GLN A 360 10.53 7.39 11.43
CA GLN A 360 10.85 5.99 11.10
C GLN A 360 12.33 5.70 11.34
N TYR A 361 13.20 6.65 11.02
CA TYR A 361 14.65 6.52 11.32
C TYR A 361 14.87 6.30 12.82
N ASP A 362 14.21 7.10 13.66
CA ASP A 362 14.38 7.01 15.12
C ASP A 362 13.87 5.67 15.66
N ILE A 363 12.80 5.11 15.08
CA ILE A 363 12.30 3.78 15.45
C ILE A 363 13.36 2.71 15.16
N VAL A 364 13.93 2.72 13.95
CA VAL A 364 14.94 1.72 13.55
C VAL A 364 16.17 1.84 14.46
N ALA A 365 16.65 3.05 14.70
CA ALA A 365 17.82 3.30 15.56
C ALA A 365 17.57 2.76 16.97
N ARG A 366 16.45 3.10 17.57
CA ARG A 366 16.08 2.64 18.91
C ARG A 366 16.06 1.11 19.01
N LEU A 367 15.48 0.45 18.02
CA LEU A 367 15.34 -1.02 18.04
C LEU A 367 16.70 -1.72 17.86
N VAL A 368 17.56 -1.18 16.98
CA VAL A 368 18.91 -1.73 16.80
C VAL A 368 19.78 -1.49 18.06
N ASP A 369 19.64 -0.31 18.68
CA ASP A 369 20.36 -0.01 19.92
C ASP A 369 19.92 -0.97 21.04
N ALA A 370 18.60 -1.24 21.16
CA ALA A 370 18.10 -2.21 22.15
C ALA A 370 18.68 -3.61 21.92
N ALA A 371 18.82 -4.03 20.67
CA ALA A 371 19.46 -5.31 20.35
C ALA A 371 20.95 -5.31 20.74
N ARG A 372 21.67 -4.24 20.41
CA ARG A 372 23.09 -4.10 20.79
C ARG A 372 23.26 -4.14 22.29
N ASP A 373 22.43 -3.37 23.02
CA ASP A 373 22.52 -3.27 24.48
C ASP A 373 22.20 -4.61 25.18
N SER A 374 21.42 -5.46 24.56
CA SER A 374 21.12 -6.81 25.06
C SER A 374 22.26 -7.81 24.80
N GLY A 375 23.30 -7.41 24.07
CA GLY A 375 24.43 -8.27 23.72
C GLY A 375 24.28 -9.05 22.43
N ALA A 376 23.27 -8.75 21.61
CA ALA A 376 23.10 -9.39 20.30
C ALA A 376 24.30 -9.09 19.38
N ARG A 377 24.63 -10.02 18.50
CA ARG A 377 25.80 -9.94 17.62
C ARG A 377 25.43 -9.18 16.32
N ILE A 378 25.97 -7.97 16.16
CA ILE A 378 25.80 -7.19 14.94
C ILE A 378 26.74 -7.76 13.87
N LEU A 379 26.17 -8.35 12.81
CA LEU A 379 26.94 -8.95 11.72
C LEU A 379 27.31 -7.92 10.66
N LEU A 380 26.46 -6.90 10.48
CA LEU A 380 26.63 -5.85 9.45
C LEU A 380 25.86 -4.62 9.94
N GLY A 381 26.37 -3.44 9.63
CA GLY A 381 25.67 -2.18 9.88
C GLY A 381 25.57 -1.81 11.35
N GLY A 382 24.40 -1.37 11.77
CA GLY A 382 24.09 -1.04 13.17
C GLY A 382 24.51 0.35 13.63
N ASN A 383 25.41 1.01 12.89
CA ASN A 383 25.91 2.34 13.27
C ASN A 383 25.59 3.32 12.12
N PRO A 384 24.64 4.22 12.34
CA PRO A 384 24.33 5.21 11.30
C PRO A 384 25.51 6.13 10.99
N ASP A 385 25.61 6.57 9.75
CA ASP A 385 26.62 7.54 9.31
C ASP A 385 26.13 8.95 9.65
N ASP A 386 26.57 9.48 10.76
CA ASP A 386 26.15 10.78 11.27
C ASP A 386 26.65 11.97 10.42
N GLY A 387 27.53 11.73 9.47
CA GLY A 387 28.03 12.77 8.57
C GLY A 387 27.26 12.92 7.28
N ARG A 388 26.37 12.00 6.97
CA ARG A 388 25.63 11.98 5.71
C ARG A 388 24.30 12.75 5.84
N PRO A 389 23.97 13.67 4.92
CA PRO A 389 22.63 14.26 4.93
C PRO A 389 21.56 13.22 4.57
N GLY A 390 20.34 13.43 5.06
CA GLY A 390 19.23 12.53 4.82
C GLY A 390 19.09 11.45 5.89
N TYR A 391 18.12 10.57 5.71
CA TYR A 391 17.76 9.56 6.74
C TYR A 391 18.35 8.20 6.41
N PHE A 392 19.62 8.15 6.06
CA PHE A 392 20.31 6.89 5.74
C PHE A 392 20.63 6.10 6.99
N TYR A 393 20.03 4.92 7.10
CA TYR A 393 20.36 3.93 8.13
C TYR A 393 20.99 2.71 7.43
N PRO A 394 22.16 2.25 7.85
CA PRO A 394 22.84 1.17 7.12
C PRO A 394 22.07 -0.14 7.17
N THR A 395 22.17 -0.94 6.12
CA THR A 395 21.66 -2.31 6.12
C THR A 395 22.24 -3.04 7.32
N THR A 396 21.37 -3.55 8.18
CA THR A 396 21.78 -4.07 9.50
C THR A 396 21.30 -5.51 9.65
N LEU A 397 22.23 -6.41 10.00
CA LEU A 397 21.93 -7.80 10.29
C LEU A 397 22.33 -8.07 11.74
N VAL A 398 21.42 -8.65 12.52
CA VAL A 398 21.59 -8.86 13.96
C VAL A 398 21.35 -10.34 14.27
N ALA A 399 22.40 -11.02 14.76
CA ALA A 399 22.38 -12.42 15.11
C ALA A 399 22.38 -12.61 16.64
N ASP A 400 22.17 -13.85 17.08
CA ASP A 400 22.20 -14.25 18.49
C ASP A 400 21.22 -13.41 19.33
N ILE A 401 19.97 -13.37 18.87
CA ILE A 401 18.87 -12.56 19.41
C ILE A 401 17.64 -13.46 19.56
N ASP A 402 16.73 -13.10 20.44
CA ASP A 402 15.53 -13.92 20.71
C ASP A 402 14.23 -13.09 20.65
N ASN A 403 13.10 -13.79 20.71
CA ASN A 403 11.76 -13.23 20.49
C ASN A 403 11.37 -12.11 21.47
N ASP A 404 11.93 -12.07 22.67
CA ASP A 404 11.62 -11.05 23.66
C ASP A 404 12.39 -9.72 23.44
N ASN A 405 13.35 -9.72 22.51
CA ASN A 405 14.06 -8.47 22.19
C ASN A 405 13.15 -7.53 21.39
N PRO A 406 13.15 -6.22 21.71
CA PRO A 406 12.30 -5.27 20.96
C PRO A 406 12.49 -5.29 19.45
N LEU A 407 13.69 -5.54 18.92
CA LEU A 407 13.92 -5.63 17.48
C LEU A 407 13.19 -6.81 16.82
N VAL A 408 12.89 -7.87 17.60
CA VAL A 408 12.14 -9.03 17.12
C VAL A 408 10.64 -8.84 17.38
N ALA A 409 10.28 -8.29 18.55
CA ALA A 409 8.89 -8.18 19.00
C ALA A 409 8.12 -7.04 18.33
N GLU A 410 8.81 -5.95 17.96
CA GLU A 410 8.18 -4.76 17.35
C GLU A 410 8.52 -4.68 15.86
N GLU A 411 7.60 -4.14 15.07
CA GLU A 411 7.82 -3.93 13.64
C GLU A 411 8.81 -2.78 13.41
N GLN A 412 10.01 -3.08 12.91
CA GLN A 412 11.06 -2.10 12.68
C GLN A 412 10.82 -1.25 11.42
N PHE A 413 10.19 -1.82 10.40
CA PHE A 413 9.82 -1.16 9.14
C PHE A 413 10.99 -0.36 8.52
N GLY A 414 12.15 -1.03 8.43
CA GLY A 414 13.38 -0.41 7.95
C GLY A 414 14.50 -1.44 7.81
N PRO A 415 15.73 -1.00 7.50
CA PRO A 415 16.80 -1.91 7.07
C PRO A 415 17.51 -2.64 8.21
N ALA A 416 16.75 -3.32 9.07
CA ALA A 416 17.32 -4.11 10.17
C ALA A 416 16.61 -5.47 10.26
N LEU A 417 17.38 -6.56 10.15
CA LEU A 417 16.84 -7.91 10.17
C LEU A 417 17.46 -8.72 11.33
N PRO A 418 16.66 -9.11 12.33
CA PRO A 418 17.11 -10.07 13.35
C PRO A 418 17.08 -11.49 12.80
N ILE A 419 18.12 -12.27 13.13
CA ILE A 419 18.29 -13.67 12.73
C ILE A 419 18.27 -14.51 14.01
N ILE A 420 17.22 -15.31 14.15
CA ILE A 420 16.90 -16.04 15.38
C ILE A 420 17.22 -17.53 15.17
N ARG A 421 17.95 -18.11 16.08
CA ARG A 421 18.29 -19.54 16.06
C ARG A 421 17.13 -20.38 16.59
N TYR A 422 16.91 -21.56 15.99
CA TYR A 422 15.95 -22.53 16.53
C TYR A 422 16.50 -23.95 16.37
N SER A 423 16.05 -24.86 17.23
CA SER A 423 16.50 -26.26 17.24
C SER A 423 15.47 -27.24 16.68
N THR A 424 14.17 -26.95 16.81
CA THR A 424 13.12 -27.81 16.26
C THR A 424 12.11 -26.98 15.45
N VAL A 425 11.55 -27.56 14.41
CA VAL A 425 10.58 -26.88 13.55
C VAL A 425 9.37 -26.40 14.36
N ASP A 426 8.92 -27.20 15.33
CA ASP A 426 7.80 -26.81 16.21
C ASP A 426 8.11 -25.56 17.03
N GLU A 427 9.34 -25.43 17.50
CA GLU A 427 9.81 -24.21 18.19
C GLU A 427 9.75 -22.99 17.25
N ALA A 428 10.25 -23.14 16.02
CA ALA A 428 10.23 -22.04 15.04
C ALA A 428 8.79 -21.60 14.75
N ILE A 429 7.87 -22.54 14.55
CA ILE A 429 6.47 -22.24 14.28
C ILE A 429 5.84 -21.52 15.50
N ALA A 430 6.08 -22.02 16.70
CA ALA A 430 5.55 -21.38 17.92
C ALA A 430 6.07 -19.95 18.07
N LYS A 431 7.37 -19.72 17.84
CA LYS A 431 7.99 -18.40 17.88
C LYS A 431 7.44 -17.48 16.79
N ALA A 432 7.26 -18.00 15.56
CA ALA A 432 6.73 -17.23 14.43
C ALA A 432 5.29 -16.76 14.71
N ASN A 433 4.46 -17.64 15.29
CA ASN A 433 3.05 -17.38 15.57
C ASN A 433 2.79 -16.59 16.85
N ALA A 434 3.82 -16.27 17.66
CA ALA A 434 3.63 -15.70 18.99
C ALA A 434 3.08 -14.28 19.01
N LEU A 435 3.19 -13.54 17.89
CA LEU A 435 2.75 -12.15 17.83
C LEU A 435 1.27 -12.03 17.47
N ASP A 436 0.68 -10.89 17.84
CA ASP A 436 -0.72 -10.56 17.55
C ASP A 436 -0.94 -10.11 16.10
N VAL A 437 0.07 -10.16 15.25
CA VAL A 437 0.01 -9.79 13.83
C VAL A 437 0.34 -11.02 12.97
N GLY A 438 -0.16 -11.03 11.74
CA GLY A 438 0.07 -12.11 10.80
C GLY A 438 -0.26 -11.69 9.38
N LEU A 439 0.58 -10.80 8.80
CA LEU A 439 0.36 -10.36 7.42
C LEU A 439 0.92 -11.39 6.45
N GLY A 440 2.21 -11.65 6.54
CA GLY A 440 2.87 -12.63 5.71
C GLY A 440 3.85 -13.50 6.48
N ALA A 441 4.31 -14.56 5.82
CA ALA A 441 5.36 -15.43 6.33
C ALA A 441 6.03 -16.16 5.16
N SER A 442 7.19 -16.77 5.38
CA SER A 442 7.83 -17.59 4.35
C SER A 442 8.51 -18.82 4.94
N VAL A 443 8.61 -19.86 4.11
CA VAL A 443 9.31 -21.12 4.46
C VAL A 443 10.33 -21.39 3.35
N TRP A 444 11.55 -21.67 3.76
CA TRP A 444 12.69 -21.89 2.86
C TRP A 444 13.21 -23.32 3.05
N SER A 445 13.12 -24.13 1.99
CA SER A 445 13.42 -25.58 2.05
C SER A 445 13.66 -26.10 0.65
N SER A 446 14.50 -27.11 0.51
CA SER A 446 14.66 -27.86 -0.74
C SER A 446 13.58 -28.94 -0.90
N ASP A 447 12.82 -29.25 0.16
CA ASP A 447 11.72 -30.21 0.13
C ASP A 447 10.37 -29.49 0.07
N PRO A 448 9.67 -29.49 -1.08
CA PRO A 448 8.37 -28.83 -1.20
C PRO A 448 7.28 -29.36 -0.26
N ALA A 449 7.33 -30.65 0.10
CA ALA A 449 6.32 -31.21 1.02
C ALA A 449 6.54 -30.71 2.45
N ALA A 450 7.77 -30.71 2.92
CA ALA A 450 8.12 -30.16 4.24
C ALA A 450 7.78 -28.67 4.29
N ALA A 451 8.09 -27.92 3.23
CA ALA A 451 7.75 -26.48 3.16
C ALA A 451 6.25 -26.24 3.28
N ARG A 452 5.41 -27.04 2.58
CA ARG A 452 3.95 -26.91 2.64
C ARG A 452 3.39 -27.28 4.01
N ASP A 453 3.94 -28.31 4.65
CA ASP A 453 3.51 -28.69 6.00
C ASP A 453 3.73 -27.54 7.00
N VAL A 454 4.93 -26.97 6.97
CA VAL A 454 5.24 -25.82 7.86
C VAL A 454 4.38 -24.61 7.50
N ALA A 455 4.23 -24.30 6.20
CA ALA A 455 3.43 -23.16 5.74
C ALA A 455 1.98 -23.25 6.23
N ALA A 456 1.39 -24.45 6.21
CA ALA A 456 0.00 -24.66 6.65
C ALA A 456 -0.22 -24.38 8.15
N ARG A 457 0.86 -24.35 8.92
CA ARG A 457 0.80 -24.16 10.38
C ARG A 457 1.13 -22.71 10.80
N LEU A 458 1.48 -21.84 9.84
CA LEU A 458 1.80 -20.44 10.12
C LEU A 458 0.54 -19.58 10.08
N GLU A 459 0.38 -18.72 11.08
CA GLU A 459 -0.81 -17.87 11.28
C GLU A 459 -0.64 -16.53 10.57
N ALA A 460 -0.60 -16.57 9.23
CA ALA A 460 -0.44 -15.39 8.38
C ALA A 460 -1.41 -15.44 7.20
N GLY A 461 -1.75 -14.28 6.68
CA GLY A 461 -2.67 -14.18 5.54
C GLY A 461 -2.08 -14.78 4.26
N THR A 462 -0.77 -14.61 4.06
CA THR A 462 -0.06 -15.20 2.92
C THR A 462 1.22 -15.88 3.41
N VAL A 463 1.45 -17.11 2.97
CA VAL A 463 2.72 -17.80 3.25
C VAL A 463 3.39 -18.18 1.93
N TRP A 464 4.60 -17.68 1.73
CA TRP A 464 5.39 -17.94 0.54
C TRP A 464 6.36 -19.12 0.77
N ILE A 465 6.67 -19.85 -0.29
CA ILE A 465 7.66 -20.93 -0.26
C ILE A 465 8.83 -20.52 -1.16
N ASN A 466 10.03 -20.48 -0.59
CA ASN A 466 11.29 -20.14 -1.27
C ASN A 466 11.28 -18.76 -1.95
N LYS A 467 10.49 -17.83 -1.39
CA LYS A 467 10.44 -16.42 -1.74
C LYS A 467 9.76 -15.68 -0.59
N HIS A 468 9.77 -14.35 -0.60
CA HIS A 468 9.07 -13.57 0.41
C HIS A 468 8.56 -12.28 -0.22
N GLY A 469 7.33 -11.87 0.13
CA GLY A 469 6.76 -10.59 -0.28
C GLY A 469 6.37 -10.50 -1.76
N ALA A 470 6.33 -11.63 -2.46
CA ALA A 470 6.00 -11.65 -3.90
C ALA A 470 4.48 -11.58 -4.08
N VAL A 471 3.96 -10.36 -4.23
CA VAL A 471 2.52 -10.14 -4.47
C VAL A 471 2.22 -10.24 -5.97
N ASP A 472 0.99 -10.65 -6.30
CA ASP A 472 0.54 -10.86 -7.68
C ASP A 472 -0.93 -10.39 -7.76
N PRO A 473 -1.30 -9.55 -8.74
CA PRO A 473 -2.67 -9.02 -8.80
C PRO A 473 -3.77 -10.08 -8.97
N ARG A 474 -3.41 -11.30 -9.31
CA ARG A 474 -4.36 -12.41 -9.47
C ARG A 474 -4.61 -13.19 -8.18
N ILE A 475 -3.74 -13.02 -7.17
CA ILE A 475 -3.75 -13.82 -5.94
C ILE A 475 -4.28 -12.94 -4.79
N PRO A 476 -5.41 -13.31 -4.16
CA PRO A 476 -5.93 -12.52 -3.04
C PRO A 476 -4.88 -12.32 -1.94
N PHE A 477 -4.86 -11.13 -1.36
CA PHE A 477 -3.91 -10.73 -0.33
C PHE A 477 -4.66 -10.07 0.82
N GLY A 478 -4.29 -10.38 2.04
CA GLY A 478 -4.85 -9.76 3.24
C GLY A 478 -4.23 -10.35 4.49
N GLY A 479 -4.39 -9.66 5.61
CA GLY A 479 -3.79 -10.04 6.88
C GLY A 479 -4.66 -10.96 7.73
N ALA A 480 -4.01 -11.64 8.67
CA ALA A 480 -4.64 -12.36 9.77
C ALA A 480 -4.40 -11.60 11.07
N LYS A 481 -5.10 -11.96 12.14
CA LYS A 481 -4.97 -11.35 13.46
C LYS A 481 -5.13 -9.81 13.39
N GLN A 482 -4.22 -9.06 14.02
CA GLN A 482 -4.27 -7.59 14.01
C GLN A 482 -3.59 -6.96 12.77
N SER A 483 -3.19 -7.78 11.80
CA SER A 483 -2.72 -7.26 10.50
C SER A 483 -3.88 -6.83 9.59
N GLY A 484 -5.12 -7.01 10.02
CA GLY A 484 -6.27 -6.47 9.32
C GLY A 484 -7.27 -7.53 8.89
N TYR A 485 -8.22 -7.10 8.06
CA TYR A 485 -9.23 -7.99 7.49
C TYR A 485 -9.79 -7.41 6.18
N GLY A 486 -10.40 -8.27 5.42
CA GLY A 486 -10.77 -8.00 4.03
C GLY A 486 -9.66 -8.51 3.12
N LEU A 487 -9.94 -8.56 1.85
CA LEU A 487 -8.98 -9.03 0.85
C LEU A 487 -8.82 -7.98 -0.24
N GLU A 488 -7.61 -7.86 -0.74
CA GLU A 488 -7.28 -7.13 -1.95
C GLU A 488 -6.88 -8.15 -3.02
N PHE A 489 -6.89 -7.76 -4.26
CA PHE A 489 -6.48 -8.51 -5.45
C PHE A 489 -7.39 -9.70 -5.81
N GLY A 490 -7.23 -10.16 -7.04
CA GLY A 490 -7.96 -11.28 -7.60
C GLY A 490 -9.46 -11.03 -7.63
N ALA A 491 -10.20 -12.09 -7.87
CA ALA A 491 -11.66 -12.01 -7.89
C ALA A 491 -12.22 -11.64 -6.52
N GLU A 492 -11.62 -12.15 -5.44
CA GLU A 492 -12.11 -11.90 -4.09
C GLU A 492 -11.92 -10.44 -3.67
N GLY A 493 -10.76 -9.84 -4.00
CA GLY A 493 -10.55 -8.40 -3.77
C GLY A 493 -11.51 -7.53 -4.59
N LEU A 494 -11.79 -7.94 -5.84
CA LEU A 494 -12.76 -7.22 -6.68
C LEU A 494 -14.17 -7.34 -6.09
N LYS A 495 -14.61 -8.54 -5.70
CA LYS A 495 -15.92 -8.77 -5.07
C LYS A 495 -16.09 -7.97 -3.78
N ALA A 496 -15.01 -7.77 -3.02
CA ALA A 496 -15.03 -6.99 -1.78
C ALA A 496 -15.44 -5.53 -2.00
N LEU A 497 -15.40 -5.04 -3.25
CA LEU A 497 -15.80 -3.68 -3.62
C LEU A 497 -17.22 -3.62 -4.19
N GLY A 498 -17.96 -4.72 -4.07
CA GLY A 498 -19.37 -4.79 -4.42
C GLY A 498 -20.25 -5.19 -3.25
N VAL A 499 -21.53 -4.95 -3.43
CA VAL A 499 -22.57 -5.43 -2.53
C VAL A 499 -23.20 -6.66 -3.17
N PRO A 500 -23.11 -7.84 -2.52
CA PRO A 500 -23.75 -9.02 -3.10
C PRO A 500 -25.26 -8.87 -3.14
N GLN A 501 -25.87 -9.28 -4.24
CA GLN A 501 -27.32 -9.29 -4.43
C GLN A 501 -27.72 -10.65 -4.98
N ILE A 502 -28.63 -11.33 -4.28
CA ILE A 502 -29.18 -12.60 -4.74
C ILE A 502 -30.45 -12.31 -5.53
N ILE A 503 -30.52 -12.83 -6.76
CA ILE A 503 -31.74 -12.83 -7.55
C ILE A 503 -32.23 -14.28 -7.58
N ASN A 504 -33.39 -14.51 -6.99
CA ASN A 504 -33.93 -15.85 -6.78
C ASN A 504 -35.34 -15.90 -7.39
N GLY A 505 -35.56 -16.82 -8.37
CA GLY A 505 -36.86 -16.95 -9.05
C GLY A 505 -37.09 -18.29 -9.68
#